data_46f9905cb13d48d8fd852950c18280d5
#
_entry.id   46f9905cb13d48d8fd852950c18280d5
#
_cell.length_a   1.000
_cell.length_b   1.000
_cell.length_c   1.000
_cell.angle_alpha   90.00
_cell.angle_beta   90.00
_cell.angle_gamma   90.00
#
_symmetry.space_group_name_H-M   'P 1'
#
loop_
_entity.id
_entity.type
_entity.pdbx_description
1 polymer ?
#
loop_
_entity_poly.entity_id
_entity_poly.type
_entity_poly.pdbx_seq_one_letter_code
_entity_poly.pdbx_strand_id
1 'polypeptide(L)'
;MSLSPACTCVSCPCHGESLAAGSGPDGAAGPFSRSRGFFGETVSWLAGPAMGLEHGALEGELAVRGRELSRQMLQDCLDARAAGERRLLVVAGADGVTRTRAERGHSRPLASVFGEVTVTRIAYRAPGAANLHLADAALNLPAEKHSHGVRRLAAIESARGSFEAAGQAAGRVTGTVLGKRQAEELARAAAADVDGFYASRRPGPSGRDVLLVMQFDGKGIVMRPGALREATARAAAAASRKLVTRLSPGEKNGRKRMAELAAVYDAAPAPRTAADIIRRPGAAGRGKPAPGPEATGKWLAASVTSDIPAVIAAGFDEAGRRDPAHERTWIALVDGNRQQIDAITAEAARRGVTRACPSWTPTTGPTSCGARYSTQR
;
A
#
# COMPACT_ATOMS: atom_id res chain seq x y z
N MET A 1 -6.99 13.59 -13.80
CA MET A 1 -8.41 13.35 -14.13
C MET A 1 -8.49 13.11 -15.62
N SER A 2 -8.50 11.88 -16.01
CA SER A 2 -8.83 11.51 -17.38
C SER A 2 -9.99 10.54 -17.25
N LEU A 3 -11.18 11.01 -17.57
CA LEU A 3 -12.40 10.23 -17.66
C LEU A 3 -12.23 9.25 -18.81
N SER A 4 -12.27 7.96 -18.53
CA SER A 4 -12.49 6.92 -19.52
C SER A 4 -13.74 7.28 -20.33
N PRO A 5 -13.74 7.11 -21.65
CA PRO A 5 -14.92 7.39 -22.44
C PRO A 5 -16.06 6.46 -22.04
N ALA A 6 -17.20 7.04 -21.73
CA ALA A 6 -18.45 6.32 -21.51
C ALA A 6 -18.72 5.42 -22.71
N CYS A 7 -18.93 4.13 -22.45
CA CYS A 7 -19.37 3.18 -23.43
C CYS A 7 -20.79 3.57 -23.89
N THR A 8 -20.92 4.14 -25.07
CA THR A 8 -22.21 4.42 -25.75
C THR A 8 -22.67 3.20 -26.52
N CYS A 9 -22.77 2.06 -25.87
CA CYS A 9 -23.32 0.84 -26.51
C CYS A 9 -24.83 0.75 -26.19
N VAL A 10 -25.66 1.10 -27.12
CA VAL A 10 -27.13 1.08 -27.02
C VAL A 10 -27.72 -0.34 -26.94
N SER A 11 -26.89 -1.38 -26.96
CA SER A 11 -27.31 -2.80 -26.90
C SER A 11 -26.52 -3.64 -25.90
N CYS A 12 -26.16 -3.07 -24.75
CA CYS A 12 -25.56 -3.85 -23.66
C CYS A 12 -26.69 -4.58 -22.90
N PRO A 13 -26.67 -5.91 -22.77
CA PRO A 13 -27.74 -6.66 -22.08
C PRO A 13 -27.71 -6.54 -20.54
N CYS A 14 -27.04 -5.54 -20.00
CA CYS A 14 -26.95 -5.28 -18.56
C CYS A 14 -28.02 -4.29 -18.03
N HIS A 15 -28.93 -3.78 -18.88
CA HIS A 15 -30.07 -2.98 -18.43
C HIS A 15 -31.37 -3.74 -18.66
N GLY A 16 -31.93 -4.21 -17.55
CA GLY A 16 -33.37 -4.42 -17.41
C GLY A 16 -33.91 -5.82 -17.65
N GLU A 17 -33.55 -6.77 -16.82
CA GLU A 17 -34.54 -7.75 -16.40
C GLU A 17 -34.70 -7.68 -14.89
N SER A 18 -35.85 -7.15 -14.48
CA SER A 18 -36.40 -7.29 -13.13
C SER A 18 -36.38 -8.79 -12.80
N LEU A 19 -35.63 -9.18 -11.79
CA LEU A 19 -35.68 -10.52 -11.21
C LEU A 19 -37.07 -10.70 -10.57
N ALA A 20 -38.08 -11.00 -11.39
CA ALA A 20 -39.34 -11.48 -10.92
C ALA A 20 -39.07 -12.78 -10.16
N ALA A 21 -39.55 -12.85 -8.92
CA ALA A 21 -39.54 -14.05 -8.08
C ALA A 21 -40.40 -15.11 -8.72
N GLY A 22 -39.84 -15.91 -9.64
CA GLY A 22 -40.45 -17.11 -10.19
C GLY A 22 -40.30 -18.23 -9.17
N SER A 23 -41.37 -18.56 -8.46
CA SER A 23 -41.53 -19.83 -7.76
C SER A 23 -41.65 -20.94 -8.79
N GLY A 24 -40.52 -21.56 -9.14
CA GLY A 24 -40.51 -22.79 -9.95
C GLY A 24 -40.91 -24.00 -9.11
N PRO A 25 -41.49 -25.05 -9.72
CA PRO A 25 -42.10 -26.20 -9.01
C PRO A 25 -41.10 -27.24 -8.50
N ASP A 26 -39.81 -27.03 -8.57
CA ASP A 26 -38.82 -27.97 -8.00
C ASP A 26 -38.08 -27.27 -6.86
N GLY A 27 -38.09 -27.91 -5.68
CA GLY A 27 -37.56 -27.45 -4.40
C GLY A 27 -36.07 -27.08 -4.32
N ALA A 28 -35.46 -26.61 -5.41
CA ALA A 28 -34.14 -26.01 -5.43
C ALA A 28 -34.24 -24.58 -4.90
N ALA A 29 -33.62 -24.31 -3.77
CA ALA A 29 -33.52 -22.99 -3.17
C ALA A 29 -33.00 -21.99 -4.22
N GLY A 30 -33.75 -20.91 -4.50
CA GLY A 30 -33.40 -19.90 -5.49
C GLY A 30 -32.08 -19.20 -5.18
N PRO A 31 -31.51 -18.47 -6.16
CA PRO A 31 -30.30 -17.67 -5.92
C PRO A 31 -30.44 -16.82 -4.68
N PHE A 32 -29.41 -16.71 -3.88
CA PHE A 32 -29.37 -15.95 -2.61
C PHE A 32 -30.27 -16.52 -1.48
N SER A 33 -30.73 -17.77 -1.56
CA SER A 33 -31.56 -18.37 -0.49
C SER A 33 -30.81 -18.48 0.83
N ARG A 34 -29.52 -18.80 0.79
CA ARG A 34 -28.64 -18.92 1.97
C ARG A 34 -28.51 -17.60 2.70
N SER A 35 -28.14 -16.52 2.00
CA SER A 35 -27.98 -15.20 2.59
C SER A 35 -29.32 -14.61 3.06
N ARG A 36 -30.44 -14.86 2.35
CA ARG A 36 -31.77 -14.47 2.79
C ARG A 36 -32.19 -15.19 4.07
N GLY A 37 -31.92 -16.49 4.17
CA GLY A 37 -32.19 -17.26 5.39
C GLY A 37 -31.44 -16.73 6.57
N PHE A 38 -30.12 -16.51 6.43
CA PHE A 38 -29.28 -15.97 7.49
C PHE A 38 -29.65 -14.54 7.88
N PHE A 39 -30.09 -13.70 6.94
CA PHE A 39 -30.65 -12.38 7.23
C PHE A 39 -31.89 -12.49 8.09
N GLY A 40 -32.86 -13.38 7.73
CA GLY A 40 -34.07 -13.61 8.50
C GLY A 40 -33.76 -14.12 9.92
N GLU A 41 -32.85 -15.04 10.07
CA GLU A 41 -32.35 -15.53 11.36
C GLU A 41 -31.73 -14.40 12.20
N THR A 42 -30.95 -13.52 11.55
CA THR A 42 -30.33 -12.38 12.24
C THR A 42 -31.39 -11.39 12.74
N VAL A 43 -32.42 -11.10 11.93
CA VAL A 43 -33.53 -10.23 12.33
C VAL A 43 -34.32 -10.86 13.49
N SER A 44 -34.59 -12.17 13.41
CA SER A 44 -35.30 -12.89 14.50
C SER A 44 -34.51 -12.90 15.80
N TRP A 45 -33.17 -13.06 15.70
CA TRP A 45 -32.28 -12.96 16.85
C TRP A 45 -32.29 -11.53 17.46
N LEU A 46 -32.28 -10.48 16.63
CA LEU A 46 -32.37 -9.10 17.09
C LEU A 46 -33.72 -8.82 17.82
N ALA A 47 -34.83 -9.37 17.30
CA ALA A 47 -36.14 -9.15 17.85
C ALA A 47 -36.42 -10.00 19.13
N GLY A 48 -35.56 -10.94 19.48
CA GLY A 48 -35.73 -11.82 20.63
C GLY A 48 -34.48 -11.88 21.52
N PRO A 49 -33.58 -12.85 21.32
CA PRO A 49 -32.45 -13.07 22.25
C PRO A 49 -31.53 -11.86 22.45
N ALA A 50 -31.39 -10.99 21.44
CA ALA A 50 -30.51 -9.83 21.52
C ALA A 50 -31.07 -8.69 22.39
N MET A 51 -32.38 -8.65 22.66
CA MET A 51 -33.02 -7.59 23.40
C MET A 51 -32.54 -7.45 24.86
N GLY A 52 -31.95 -8.51 25.41
CA GLY A 52 -31.38 -8.50 26.76
C GLY A 52 -29.89 -8.22 26.82
N LEU A 53 -29.21 -7.97 25.68
CA LEU A 53 -27.79 -7.74 25.62
C LEU A 53 -27.44 -6.29 25.94
N GLU A 54 -26.31 -6.10 26.62
CA GLU A 54 -25.68 -4.78 26.72
C GLU A 54 -25.18 -4.31 25.36
N HIS A 55 -25.10 -3.00 25.14
CA HIS A 55 -24.75 -2.38 23.86
C HIS A 55 -23.45 -2.94 23.27
N GLY A 56 -22.37 -3.06 24.07
CA GLY A 56 -21.10 -3.56 23.58
C GLY A 56 -21.14 -5.02 23.12
N ALA A 57 -21.89 -5.88 23.82
CA ALA A 57 -22.11 -7.26 23.42
C ALA A 57 -22.98 -7.35 22.15
N LEU A 58 -24.03 -6.54 22.07
CA LEU A 58 -24.91 -6.44 20.90
C LEU A 58 -24.10 -6.01 19.65
N GLU A 59 -23.29 -4.96 19.78
CA GLU A 59 -22.43 -4.46 18.70
C GLU A 59 -21.43 -5.54 18.21
N GLY A 60 -20.78 -6.23 19.15
CA GLY A 60 -19.83 -7.31 18.84
C GLY A 60 -20.48 -8.47 18.08
N GLU A 61 -21.61 -8.96 18.56
CA GLU A 61 -22.36 -10.04 17.92
C GLU A 61 -22.91 -9.62 16.54
N LEU A 62 -23.42 -8.40 16.42
CA LEU A 62 -23.93 -7.88 15.16
C LEU A 62 -22.81 -7.69 14.13
N ALA A 63 -21.62 -7.29 14.55
CA ALA A 63 -20.46 -7.19 13.66
C ALA A 63 -20.03 -8.57 13.11
N VAL A 64 -20.09 -9.61 13.94
CA VAL A 64 -19.81 -11.00 13.50
C VAL A 64 -20.87 -11.48 12.51
N ARG A 65 -22.15 -11.32 12.83
CA ARG A 65 -23.27 -11.70 11.95
C ARG A 65 -23.28 -10.91 10.64
N GLY A 66 -23.00 -9.62 10.70
CA GLY A 66 -22.92 -8.76 9.51
C GLY A 66 -21.80 -9.20 8.55
N ARG A 67 -20.64 -9.60 9.09
CA ARG A 67 -19.55 -10.15 8.29
C ARG A 67 -19.95 -11.49 7.65
N GLU A 68 -20.57 -12.39 8.41
CA GLU A 68 -21.03 -13.69 7.90
C GLU A 68 -22.11 -13.51 6.84
N LEU A 69 -23.06 -12.60 7.02
CA LEU A 69 -24.07 -12.26 6.01
C LEU A 69 -23.39 -11.79 4.70
N SER A 70 -22.43 -10.88 4.81
CA SER A 70 -21.67 -10.38 3.65
C SER A 70 -20.89 -11.50 2.95
N ARG A 71 -20.31 -12.43 3.72
CA ARG A 71 -19.62 -13.60 3.17
C ARG A 71 -20.59 -14.50 2.41
N GLN A 72 -21.78 -14.77 2.96
CA GLN A 72 -22.81 -15.59 2.31
C GLN A 72 -23.36 -14.92 1.04
N MET A 73 -23.60 -13.61 1.08
CA MET A 73 -24.02 -12.85 -0.11
C MET A 73 -22.97 -12.91 -1.23
N LEU A 74 -21.67 -12.78 -0.89
CA LEU A 74 -20.60 -12.94 -1.85
C LEU A 74 -20.55 -14.37 -2.40
N GLN A 75 -20.69 -15.38 -1.55
CA GLN A 75 -20.73 -16.80 -1.98
C GLN A 75 -21.92 -17.06 -2.90
N ASP A 76 -23.11 -16.61 -2.54
CA ASP A 76 -24.32 -16.79 -3.37
C ASP A 76 -24.16 -16.10 -4.73
N CYS A 77 -23.51 -14.92 -4.77
CA CYS A 77 -23.20 -14.24 -6.02
C CYS A 77 -22.21 -15.03 -6.89
N LEU A 78 -21.17 -15.62 -6.30
CA LEU A 78 -20.20 -16.46 -7.00
C LEU A 78 -20.85 -17.75 -7.51
N ASP A 79 -21.72 -18.38 -6.72
CA ASP A 79 -22.45 -19.59 -7.09
C ASP A 79 -23.44 -19.29 -8.25
N ALA A 80 -24.16 -18.18 -8.20
CA ALA A 80 -25.05 -17.73 -9.28
C ALA A 80 -24.28 -17.48 -10.60
N ARG A 81 -23.10 -16.85 -10.53
CA ARG A 81 -22.21 -16.63 -11.68
C ARG A 81 -21.70 -17.96 -12.24
N ALA A 82 -21.30 -18.90 -11.37
CA ALA A 82 -20.86 -20.23 -11.80
C ALA A 82 -21.97 -21.02 -12.50
N ALA A 83 -23.21 -20.93 -12.00
CA ALA A 83 -24.38 -21.56 -12.60
C ALA A 83 -24.69 -20.95 -13.98
N GLY A 84 -24.52 -19.64 -14.14
CA GLY A 84 -24.70 -18.91 -15.39
C GLY A 84 -23.53 -19.01 -16.38
N GLU A 85 -22.40 -19.60 -16.00
CA GLU A 85 -21.22 -19.69 -16.87
C GLU A 85 -21.50 -20.57 -18.10
N ARG A 86 -21.43 -19.93 -19.29
CA ARG A 86 -21.69 -20.63 -20.56
C ARG A 86 -20.45 -21.41 -20.98
N ARG A 87 -20.66 -22.70 -21.31
CA ARG A 87 -19.63 -23.53 -21.90
C ARG A 87 -19.38 -23.10 -23.34
N LEU A 88 -18.11 -22.84 -23.66
CA LEU A 88 -17.65 -22.64 -25.04
C LEU A 88 -17.10 -23.95 -25.60
N LEU A 89 -17.26 -24.16 -26.89
CA LEU A 89 -16.77 -25.35 -27.59
C LEU A 89 -15.25 -25.32 -27.77
N VAL A 90 -14.72 -24.12 -28.04
CA VAL A 90 -13.30 -23.89 -28.32
C VAL A 90 -12.85 -22.61 -27.64
N VAL A 91 -11.71 -22.65 -26.96
CA VAL A 91 -11.11 -21.49 -26.30
C VAL A 91 -9.61 -21.46 -26.63
N ALA A 92 -9.14 -20.36 -27.18
CA ALA A 92 -7.71 -20.09 -27.36
C ALA A 92 -7.18 -19.30 -26.15
N GLY A 93 -6.10 -19.74 -25.54
CA GLY A 93 -5.40 -19.04 -24.47
C GLY A 93 -4.38 -18.03 -25.01
N ALA A 94 -3.90 -17.14 -24.15
CA ALA A 94 -2.78 -16.21 -24.46
C ALA A 94 -1.46 -16.98 -24.76
N ASP A 95 -1.38 -18.23 -24.36
CA ASP A 95 -0.29 -19.15 -24.68
C ASP A 95 -0.37 -19.74 -26.11
N GLY A 96 -1.34 -19.30 -26.92
CA GLY A 96 -1.59 -19.80 -28.29
C GLY A 96 -2.20 -21.19 -28.32
N VAL A 97 -2.45 -21.85 -27.19
CA VAL A 97 -2.98 -23.22 -27.14
C VAL A 97 -4.50 -23.20 -27.21
N THR A 98 -5.05 -23.95 -28.17
CA THR A 98 -6.49 -24.15 -28.31
C THR A 98 -6.95 -25.29 -27.39
N ARG A 99 -8.00 -25.02 -26.61
CA ARG A 99 -8.61 -25.96 -25.67
C ARG A 99 -10.02 -26.31 -26.14
N THR A 100 -10.27 -27.59 -26.30
CA THR A 100 -11.56 -28.12 -26.78
C THR A 100 -12.32 -28.93 -25.71
N ARG A 101 -11.65 -29.27 -24.62
CA ARG A 101 -12.25 -29.96 -23.49
C ARG A 101 -12.62 -29.00 -22.41
N ALA A 102 -13.87 -29.04 -21.96
CA ALA A 102 -14.39 -28.21 -20.88
C ALA A 102 -14.95 -29.06 -19.75
N GLU A 103 -14.54 -28.81 -18.53
CA GLU A 103 -14.98 -29.52 -17.32
C GLU A 103 -15.58 -28.52 -16.33
N ARG A 104 -16.81 -28.77 -15.88
CA ARG A 104 -17.50 -27.94 -14.88
C ARG A 104 -17.09 -28.34 -13.46
N GLY A 105 -17.37 -27.45 -12.50
CA GLY A 105 -17.20 -27.75 -11.10
C GLY A 105 -15.77 -27.58 -10.58
N HIS A 106 -14.87 -27.01 -11.36
CA HIS A 106 -13.54 -26.67 -10.85
C HIS A 106 -13.64 -25.57 -9.82
N SER A 107 -13.32 -25.88 -8.56
CA SER A 107 -13.41 -24.97 -7.45
C SER A 107 -12.05 -24.65 -6.84
N ARG A 108 -11.93 -23.48 -6.22
CA ARG A 108 -10.82 -23.10 -5.37
C ARG A 108 -11.28 -22.20 -4.23
N PRO A 109 -10.60 -22.24 -3.06
CA PRO A 109 -10.85 -21.27 -2.01
C PRO A 109 -10.30 -19.90 -2.39
N LEU A 110 -10.99 -18.85 -1.93
CA LEU A 110 -10.56 -17.47 -2.04
C LEU A 110 -10.79 -16.78 -0.69
N ALA A 111 -9.73 -16.35 -0.03
CA ALA A 111 -9.82 -15.54 1.17
C ALA A 111 -10.24 -14.13 0.79
N SER A 112 -11.47 -13.76 1.12
CA SER A 112 -12.03 -12.43 0.89
C SER A 112 -11.96 -11.56 2.15
N VAL A 113 -12.33 -10.29 2.03
CA VAL A 113 -12.41 -9.37 3.20
C VAL A 113 -13.55 -9.75 4.17
N PHE A 114 -14.44 -10.65 3.77
CA PHE A 114 -15.55 -11.14 4.60
C PHE A 114 -15.30 -12.53 5.17
N GLY A 115 -14.21 -13.19 4.80
CA GLY A 115 -13.90 -14.56 5.12
C GLY A 115 -13.62 -15.39 3.87
N GLU A 116 -13.46 -16.70 4.06
CA GLU A 116 -13.20 -17.62 2.95
C GLU A 116 -14.48 -17.91 2.16
N VAL A 117 -14.37 -17.85 0.84
CA VAL A 117 -15.41 -18.23 -0.12
C VAL A 117 -14.83 -19.19 -1.15
N THR A 118 -15.70 -19.94 -1.83
CA THR A 118 -15.32 -20.87 -2.89
C THR A 118 -15.69 -20.28 -4.25
N VAL A 119 -14.73 -20.25 -5.16
CA VAL A 119 -14.99 -19.88 -6.56
C VAL A 119 -15.08 -21.14 -7.40
N THR A 120 -16.25 -21.39 -7.97
CA THR A 120 -16.50 -22.51 -8.88
C THR A 120 -16.57 -22.00 -10.32
N ARG A 121 -15.96 -22.71 -11.27
CA ARG A 121 -15.84 -22.28 -12.66
C ARG A 121 -15.60 -23.43 -13.62
N ILE A 122 -15.70 -23.17 -14.92
CA ILE A 122 -15.35 -24.12 -15.96
C ILE A 122 -13.84 -24.10 -16.21
N ALA A 123 -13.22 -25.30 -16.23
CA ALA A 123 -11.84 -25.47 -16.66
C ALA A 123 -11.80 -25.89 -18.14
N TYR A 124 -11.05 -25.16 -18.95
CA TYR A 124 -10.76 -25.52 -20.33
C TYR A 124 -9.39 -26.18 -20.42
N ARG A 125 -9.32 -27.35 -21.04
CA ARG A 125 -8.15 -28.24 -21.02
C ARG A 125 -7.61 -28.55 -22.40
N ALA A 126 -6.29 -28.67 -22.51
CA ALA A 126 -5.57 -29.27 -23.61
C ALA A 126 -4.41 -30.12 -23.07
N PRO A 127 -3.97 -31.20 -23.75
CA PRO A 127 -2.81 -31.97 -23.35
C PRO A 127 -1.55 -31.11 -23.24
N GLY A 128 -0.79 -31.27 -22.18
CA GLY A 128 0.46 -30.54 -21.98
C GLY A 128 0.33 -29.05 -21.62
N ALA A 129 -0.89 -28.51 -21.53
CA ALA A 129 -1.13 -27.11 -21.18
C ALA A 129 -1.84 -26.96 -19.82
N ALA A 130 -1.58 -25.85 -19.13
CA ALA A 130 -2.31 -25.51 -17.91
C ALA A 130 -3.81 -25.27 -18.20
N ASN A 131 -4.66 -25.59 -17.21
CA ASN A 131 -6.08 -25.30 -17.31
C ASN A 131 -6.33 -23.80 -17.44
N LEU A 132 -7.23 -23.40 -18.31
CA LEU A 132 -7.69 -22.04 -18.46
C LEU A 132 -9.08 -21.88 -17.85
N HIS A 133 -9.29 -20.83 -17.07
CA HIS A 133 -10.56 -20.50 -16.43
C HIS A 133 -10.99 -19.10 -16.86
N LEU A 134 -11.95 -18.99 -17.76
CA LEU A 134 -12.41 -17.69 -18.28
C LEU A 134 -13.07 -16.82 -17.21
N ALA A 135 -13.76 -17.47 -16.25
CA ALA A 135 -14.38 -16.76 -15.14
C ALA A 135 -13.35 -16.04 -14.25
N ASP A 136 -12.12 -16.56 -14.13
CA ASP A 136 -11.07 -15.89 -13.35
C ASP A 136 -10.69 -14.55 -13.96
N ALA A 137 -10.59 -14.45 -15.29
CA ALA A 137 -10.34 -13.21 -16.01
C ALA A 137 -11.54 -12.26 -15.97
N ALA A 138 -12.76 -12.78 -16.16
CA ALA A 138 -13.99 -11.98 -16.13
C ALA A 138 -14.26 -11.36 -14.75
N LEU A 139 -13.84 -12.04 -13.68
CA LEU A 139 -13.94 -11.56 -12.30
C LEU A 139 -12.70 -10.79 -11.83
N ASN A 140 -11.67 -10.67 -12.67
CA ASN A 140 -10.36 -10.14 -12.30
C ASN A 140 -9.84 -10.77 -11.01
N LEU A 141 -9.89 -12.11 -10.92
CA LEU A 141 -9.43 -12.82 -9.73
C LEU A 141 -7.91 -12.94 -9.73
N PRO A 142 -7.26 -12.72 -8.58
CA PRO A 142 -5.84 -13.01 -8.44
C PRO A 142 -5.59 -14.52 -8.58
N ALA A 143 -4.41 -14.89 -9.11
CA ALA A 143 -4.01 -16.30 -9.23
C ALA A 143 -3.90 -16.97 -7.85
N GLU A 144 -3.47 -16.23 -6.84
CA GLU A 144 -3.31 -16.69 -5.46
C GLU A 144 -4.65 -16.73 -4.72
N LYS A 145 -4.63 -17.30 -3.52
CA LYS A 145 -5.83 -17.50 -2.71
C LYS A 145 -6.38 -16.24 -2.02
N HIS A 146 -5.66 -15.13 -2.01
CA HIS A 146 -6.09 -13.89 -1.35
C HIS A 146 -6.71 -12.92 -2.35
N SER A 147 -7.92 -12.44 -2.07
CA SER A 147 -8.60 -11.45 -2.90
C SER A 147 -7.83 -10.12 -2.96
N HIS A 148 -8.12 -9.29 -3.97
CA HIS A 148 -7.51 -7.96 -4.06
C HIS A 148 -7.78 -7.09 -2.82
N GLY A 149 -8.94 -7.23 -2.17
CA GLY A 149 -9.25 -6.53 -0.93
C GLY A 149 -8.33 -6.95 0.22
N VAL A 150 -8.08 -8.25 0.39
CA VAL A 150 -7.13 -8.76 1.41
C VAL A 150 -5.70 -8.35 1.09
N ARG A 151 -5.29 -8.41 -0.18
CA ARG A 151 -3.96 -7.98 -0.64
C ARG A 151 -3.72 -6.50 -0.36
N ARG A 152 -4.70 -5.65 -0.67
CA ARG A 152 -4.65 -4.21 -0.38
C ARG A 152 -4.53 -3.94 1.12
N LEU A 153 -5.33 -4.62 1.95
CA LEU A 153 -5.27 -4.47 3.40
C LEU A 153 -3.92 -4.91 3.97
N ALA A 154 -3.42 -6.07 3.53
CA ALA A 154 -2.11 -6.57 3.93
C ALA A 154 -0.98 -5.59 3.55
N ALA A 155 -1.02 -4.99 2.37
CA ALA A 155 -0.03 -4.01 1.93
C ALA A 155 -0.06 -2.73 2.78
N ILE A 156 -1.26 -2.19 3.05
CA ILE A 156 -1.44 -0.99 3.90
C ILE A 156 -0.90 -1.24 5.31
N GLU A 157 -1.27 -2.35 5.93
CA GLU A 157 -0.87 -2.64 7.30
C GLU A 157 0.63 -3.00 7.39
N SER A 158 1.19 -3.64 6.36
CA SER A 158 2.64 -3.90 6.28
C SER A 158 3.48 -2.63 6.14
N ALA A 159 2.93 -1.58 5.54
CA ALA A 159 3.58 -0.27 5.49
C ALA A 159 3.57 0.47 6.85
N ARG A 160 2.66 0.09 7.76
CA ARG A 160 2.51 0.71 9.09
C ARG A 160 3.31 0.03 10.18
N GLY A 161 3.62 -1.27 10.04
CA GLY A 161 4.26 -2.01 11.10
C GLY A 161 4.94 -3.30 10.65
N SER A 162 5.12 -4.23 11.59
CA SER A 162 5.69 -5.54 11.28
C SER A 162 4.70 -6.42 10.51
N PHE A 163 5.19 -7.38 9.74
CA PHE A 163 4.33 -8.34 9.03
C PHE A 163 3.44 -9.15 9.98
N GLU A 164 3.86 -9.37 11.21
CA GLU A 164 3.05 -10.03 12.23
C GLU A 164 1.88 -9.13 12.65
N ALA A 165 2.17 -7.86 12.96
CA ALA A 165 1.14 -6.86 13.29
C ALA A 165 0.17 -6.63 12.11
N ALA A 166 0.68 -6.62 10.89
CA ALA A 166 -0.13 -6.52 9.68
C ALA A 166 -1.09 -7.71 9.51
N GLY A 167 -0.59 -8.92 9.75
CA GLY A 167 -1.42 -10.13 9.73
C GLY A 167 -2.53 -10.10 10.77
N GLN A 168 -2.21 -9.67 11.99
CA GLN A 168 -3.19 -9.50 13.07
C GLN A 168 -4.23 -8.42 12.75
N ALA A 169 -3.79 -7.27 12.21
CA ALA A 169 -4.70 -6.19 11.82
C ALA A 169 -5.64 -6.62 10.70
N ALA A 170 -5.13 -7.28 9.67
CA ALA A 170 -5.94 -7.86 8.62
C ALA A 170 -6.94 -8.89 9.17
N GLY A 171 -6.51 -9.76 10.08
CA GLY A 171 -7.35 -10.76 10.73
C GLY A 171 -8.52 -10.16 11.52
N ARG A 172 -8.28 -9.08 12.25
CA ARG A 172 -9.36 -8.36 12.97
C ARG A 172 -10.45 -7.83 12.03
N VAL A 173 -10.06 -7.34 10.86
CA VAL A 173 -11.00 -6.78 9.88
C VAL A 173 -11.73 -7.88 9.11
N THR A 174 -11.00 -8.90 8.66
CA THR A 174 -11.54 -9.90 7.73
C THR A 174 -12.10 -11.15 8.42
N GLY A 175 -11.77 -11.37 9.70
CA GLY A 175 -12.01 -12.64 10.39
C GLY A 175 -11.14 -13.78 9.87
N THR A 176 -10.21 -13.53 8.96
CA THR A 176 -9.34 -14.54 8.34
C THR A 176 -7.93 -14.44 8.91
N VAL A 177 -7.35 -15.57 9.31
CA VAL A 177 -5.97 -15.60 9.80
C VAL A 177 -5.00 -15.37 8.65
N LEU A 178 -4.25 -14.27 8.71
CA LEU A 178 -3.17 -13.99 7.78
C LEU A 178 -1.84 -14.15 8.51
N GLY A 179 -1.09 -15.20 8.16
CA GLY A 179 0.20 -15.48 8.78
C GLY A 179 1.27 -14.45 8.41
N LYS A 180 2.26 -14.25 9.27
CA LYS A 180 3.39 -13.34 9.06
C LYS A 180 4.07 -13.48 7.69
N ARG A 181 4.35 -14.73 7.28
CA ARG A 181 4.98 -15.02 5.98
C ARG A 181 4.06 -14.64 4.82
N GLN A 182 2.78 -14.90 4.93
CA GLN A 182 1.80 -14.51 3.91
C GLN A 182 1.70 -12.98 3.79
N ALA A 183 1.70 -12.26 4.93
CA ALA A 183 1.73 -10.78 4.91
C ALA A 183 3.00 -10.26 4.22
N GLU A 184 4.18 -10.87 4.48
CA GLU A 184 5.43 -10.54 3.79
C GLU A 184 5.33 -10.79 2.27
N GLU A 185 4.83 -11.94 1.86
CA GLU A 185 4.67 -12.30 0.44
C GLU A 185 3.71 -11.35 -0.28
N LEU A 186 2.58 -11.00 0.35
CA LEU A 186 1.60 -10.07 -0.19
C LEU A 186 2.17 -8.64 -0.30
N ALA A 187 2.92 -8.19 0.71
CA ALA A 187 3.59 -6.89 0.67
C ALA A 187 4.63 -6.81 -0.45
N ARG A 188 5.44 -7.87 -0.62
CA ARG A 188 6.40 -7.97 -1.73
C ARG A 188 5.71 -7.96 -3.10
N ALA A 189 4.60 -8.70 -3.24
CA ALA A 189 3.83 -8.71 -4.48
C ALA A 189 3.19 -7.34 -4.77
N ALA A 190 2.75 -6.62 -3.74
CA ALA A 190 2.21 -5.26 -3.89
C ALA A 190 3.27 -4.21 -4.25
N ALA A 191 4.55 -4.49 -3.99
CA ALA A 191 5.66 -3.60 -4.33
C ALA A 191 6.33 -3.92 -5.67
N ALA A 192 5.87 -4.94 -6.39
CA ALA A 192 6.54 -5.42 -7.60
C ALA A 192 6.54 -4.40 -8.75
N ASP A 193 5.58 -3.50 -8.79
CA ASP A 193 5.38 -2.50 -9.84
C ASP A 193 5.55 -1.04 -9.36
N VAL A 194 6.19 -0.82 -8.20
CA VAL A 194 6.42 0.52 -7.64
C VAL A 194 7.14 1.43 -8.63
N ASP A 195 8.15 0.93 -9.32
CA ASP A 195 8.88 1.71 -10.32
C ASP A 195 7.98 2.07 -11.51
N GLY A 196 7.19 1.13 -12.00
CA GLY A 196 6.19 1.36 -13.05
C GLY A 196 5.12 2.37 -12.63
N PHE A 197 4.67 2.29 -11.39
CA PHE A 197 3.74 3.26 -10.81
C PHE A 197 4.30 4.68 -10.86
N TYR A 198 5.53 4.87 -10.38
CA TYR A 198 6.15 6.20 -10.39
C TYR A 198 6.52 6.67 -11.81
N ALA A 199 6.93 5.78 -12.70
CA ALA A 199 7.20 6.11 -14.10
C ALA A 199 5.95 6.58 -14.86
N SER A 200 4.79 5.99 -14.57
CA SER A 200 3.50 6.35 -15.18
C SER A 200 2.86 7.59 -14.55
N ARG A 201 3.21 7.90 -13.29
CA ARG A 201 2.64 9.02 -12.57
C ARG A 201 3.14 10.35 -13.15
N ARG A 202 2.21 11.16 -13.66
CA ARG A 202 2.49 12.53 -14.07
C ARG A 202 2.30 13.46 -12.87
N PRO A 203 3.35 14.19 -12.41
CA PRO A 203 3.16 15.27 -11.45
C PRO A 203 2.19 16.29 -12.03
N GLY A 204 1.26 16.79 -11.20
CA GLY A 204 0.40 17.88 -11.62
C GLY A 204 1.24 19.15 -11.90
N PRO A 205 0.75 20.05 -12.78
CA PRO A 205 1.42 21.33 -12.99
C PRO A 205 1.44 22.10 -11.67
N SER A 206 2.61 22.56 -11.27
CA SER A 206 2.79 23.41 -10.08
C SER A 206 3.28 24.78 -10.53
N GLY A 207 2.73 25.85 -9.91
CA GLY A 207 3.16 27.21 -10.21
C GLY A 207 4.64 27.46 -9.83
N ARG A 208 5.25 28.49 -10.43
CA ARG A 208 6.64 28.90 -10.15
C ARG A 208 6.87 29.28 -8.68
N ASP A 209 5.81 29.71 -8.00
CA ASP A 209 5.86 30.12 -6.59
C ASP A 209 5.82 28.92 -5.62
N VAL A 210 5.52 27.73 -6.11
CA VAL A 210 5.51 26.50 -5.30
C VAL A 210 6.91 25.96 -5.20
N LEU A 211 7.38 25.75 -3.97
CA LEU A 211 8.71 25.18 -3.71
C LEU A 211 8.76 23.72 -4.14
N LEU A 212 9.88 23.32 -4.74
CA LEU A 212 10.19 21.92 -5.01
C LEU A 212 11.17 21.44 -3.94
N VAL A 213 10.68 20.57 -3.06
CA VAL A 213 11.44 20.11 -1.89
C VAL A 213 11.93 18.70 -2.11
N MET A 214 13.24 18.52 -1.96
CA MET A 214 13.91 17.23 -1.89
C MET A 214 14.37 17.02 -0.45
N GLN A 215 14.03 15.89 0.14
CA GLN A 215 14.45 15.54 1.49
C GLN A 215 15.22 14.23 1.46
N PHE A 216 16.39 14.22 2.09
CA PHE A 216 17.27 13.04 2.17
C PHE A 216 17.54 12.70 3.62
N ASP A 217 17.52 11.41 3.94
CA ASP A 217 17.79 10.88 5.29
C ASP A 217 18.43 9.50 5.20
N GLY A 218 19.18 9.15 6.22
CA GLY A 218 19.80 7.84 6.38
C GLY A 218 19.28 7.11 7.62
N LYS A 219 18.66 5.93 7.45
CA LYS A 219 18.13 5.13 8.54
C LYS A 219 18.89 3.84 8.74
N GLY A 220 19.42 3.62 9.94
CA GLY A 220 20.04 2.35 10.30
C GLY A 220 19.00 1.23 10.48
N ILE A 221 18.94 0.29 9.53
CA ILE A 221 18.03 -0.84 9.54
C ILE A 221 18.75 -2.08 10.08
N VAL A 222 18.14 -2.77 11.03
CA VAL A 222 18.65 -4.04 11.55
C VAL A 222 18.35 -5.14 10.52
N MET A 223 19.40 -5.77 10.02
CA MET A 223 19.30 -6.79 8.99
C MET A 223 19.31 -8.20 9.56
N ARG A 224 18.72 -9.14 8.84
CA ARG A 224 18.91 -10.57 9.11
C ARG A 224 20.37 -10.96 8.83
N PRO A 225 20.97 -11.93 9.55
CA PRO A 225 22.39 -12.31 9.39
C PRO A 225 22.79 -12.57 7.94
N GLY A 226 21.98 -13.31 7.18
CA GLY A 226 22.23 -13.63 5.76
C GLY A 226 22.09 -12.46 4.78
N ALA A 227 21.60 -11.30 5.22
CA ALA A 227 21.46 -10.09 4.39
C ALA A 227 22.50 -9.01 4.73
N LEU A 228 23.44 -9.30 5.62
CA LEU A 228 24.53 -8.40 5.94
C LEU A 228 25.58 -8.36 4.84
N ARG A 229 26.24 -7.21 4.66
CA ARG A 229 27.47 -7.14 3.86
C ARG A 229 28.53 -7.97 4.54
N GLU A 230 29.41 -8.60 3.78
CA GLU A 230 30.41 -9.54 4.28
C GLU A 230 31.28 -8.95 5.42
N ALA A 231 31.76 -7.71 5.27
CA ALA A 231 32.53 -7.03 6.30
C ALA A 231 31.71 -6.85 7.61
N THR A 232 30.43 -6.50 7.49
CA THR A 232 29.52 -6.34 8.64
C THR A 232 29.20 -7.69 9.28
N ALA A 233 29.03 -8.74 8.47
CA ALA A 233 28.80 -10.11 8.95
C ALA A 233 30.02 -10.63 9.74
N ARG A 234 31.22 -10.42 9.22
CA ARG A 234 32.49 -10.76 9.92
C ARG A 234 32.62 -10.01 11.24
N ALA A 235 32.41 -8.70 11.23
CA ALA A 235 32.45 -7.88 12.44
C ALA A 235 31.37 -8.31 13.47
N ALA A 236 30.16 -8.63 13.01
CA ALA A 236 29.07 -9.11 13.87
C ALA A 236 29.35 -10.50 14.46
N ALA A 237 30.01 -11.38 13.71
CA ALA A 237 30.43 -12.71 14.19
C ALA A 237 31.57 -12.62 15.22
N ALA A 238 32.49 -11.67 15.06
CA ALA A 238 33.60 -11.43 15.99
C ALA A 238 33.18 -10.70 17.27
N ALA A 239 31.99 -10.05 17.28
CA ALA A 239 31.51 -9.31 18.45
C ALA A 239 31.04 -10.25 19.54
N SER A 240 31.71 -10.25 20.68
CA SER A 240 31.28 -10.97 21.89
C SER A 240 30.15 -10.18 22.57
N ARG A 241 29.03 -10.84 22.82
CA ARG A 241 27.90 -10.26 23.57
C ARG A 241 28.10 -10.46 25.07
N LYS A 242 27.88 -9.41 25.86
CA LYS A 242 27.91 -9.50 27.31
C LYS A 242 26.78 -10.36 27.90
N LEU A 243 25.61 -10.35 27.19
CA LEU A 243 24.42 -11.14 27.56
C LEU A 243 23.91 -11.91 26.34
N VAL A 244 23.49 -13.15 26.55
CA VAL A 244 23.03 -14.04 25.47
C VAL A 244 21.66 -13.63 24.92
N THR A 245 20.77 -13.16 25.81
CA THR A 245 19.35 -12.94 25.46
C THR A 245 19.00 -11.50 25.12
N ARG A 246 19.78 -10.52 25.57
CA ARG A 246 19.53 -9.09 25.34
C ARG A 246 20.84 -8.32 25.19
N LEU A 247 20.77 -7.14 24.60
CA LEU A 247 21.90 -6.20 24.57
C LEU A 247 22.04 -5.52 25.94
N SER A 248 23.27 -5.37 26.42
CA SER A 248 23.59 -4.57 27.60
C SER A 248 23.43 -3.07 27.30
N PRO A 249 23.21 -2.20 28.30
CA PRO A 249 23.21 -0.75 28.10
C PRO A 249 24.47 -0.28 27.36
N GLY A 250 24.29 0.47 26.26
CA GLY A 250 25.37 0.95 25.41
C GLY A 250 25.90 -0.05 24.39
N GLU A 251 25.52 -1.33 24.47
CA GLU A 251 25.91 -2.35 23.50
C GLU A 251 25.10 -2.18 22.20
N LYS A 252 25.80 -2.11 21.05
CA LYS A 252 25.16 -1.95 19.73
C LYS A 252 24.96 -3.31 19.05
N ASN A 253 23.80 -3.51 18.46
CA ASN A 253 23.60 -4.64 17.58
C ASN A 253 24.35 -4.37 16.27
N GLY A 254 25.53 -4.96 16.08
CA GLY A 254 26.40 -4.79 14.89
C GLY A 254 25.81 -5.23 13.55
N ARG A 255 24.48 -5.40 13.45
CA ARG A 255 23.77 -5.90 12.28
C ARG A 255 22.98 -4.81 11.54
N LYS A 256 23.38 -3.54 11.67
CA LYS A 256 22.72 -2.45 10.95
C LYS A 256 23.32 -2.26 9.55
N ARG A 257 22.44 -2.02 8.59
CA ARG A 257 22.76 -1.49 7.28
C ARG A 257 22.05 -0.15 7.14
N MET A 258 22.72 0.85 6.59
CA MET A 258 22.06 2.12 6.28
C MET A 258 21.11 1.92 5.11
N ALA A 259 19.88 2.33 5.28
CA ALA A 259 18.94 2.60 4.21
C ALA A 259 19.03 4.09 3.89
N GLU A 260 19.27 4.42 2.65
CA GLU A 260 19.21 5.79 2.17
C GLU A 260 17.79 6.06 1.65
N LEU A 261 17.24 7.22 2.03
CA LEU A 261 15.88 7.63 1.71
C LEU A 261 15.90 8.95 0.97
N ALA A 262 15.01 9.07 -0.02
CA ALA A 262 14.74 10.32 -0.70
C ALA A 262 13.22 10.55 -0.78
N ALA A 263 12.80 11.79 -0.56
CA ALA A 263 11.44 12.25 -0.80
C ALA A 263 11.47 13.49 -1.66
N VAL A 264 10.60 13.57 -2.67
CA VAL A 264 10.42 14.78 -3.49
C VAL A 264 8.95 15.16 -3.46
N TYR A 265 8.67 16.42 -3.15
CA TYR A 265 7.31 16.90 -3.01
C TYR A 265 7.19 18.40 -3.28
N ASP A 266 5.98 18.84 -3.50
CA ASP A 266 5.65 20.25 -3.67
C ASP A 266 5.16 20.83 -2.33
N ALA A 267 5.55 22.07 -2.04
CA ALA A 267 5.13 22.77 -0.83
C ALA A 267 4.90 24.26 -1.11
N ALA A 268 3.78 24.80 -0.63
CA ALA A 268 3.58 26.23 -0.66
C ALA A 268 4.55 26.93 0.30
N PRO A 269 5.11 28.10 -0.05
CA PRO A 269 5.91 28.88 0.87
C PRO A 269 5.13 29.21 2.15
N ALA A 270 5.73 28.95 3.30
CA ALA A 270 5.17 29.30 4.61
C ALA A 270 6.15 30.22 5.34
N PRO A 271 6.11 31.54 5.09
CA PRO A 271 7.01 32.50 5.73
C PRO A 271 6.90 32.43 7.25
N ARG A 272 8.03 32.41 7.93
CA ARG A 272 8.14 32.34 9.39
C ARG A 272 9.07 33.42 9.90
N THR A 273 8.72 33.98 11.04
CA THR A 273 9.63 34.83 11.80
C THR A 273 10.50 33.99 12.73
N ALA A 274 11.59 34.55 13.23
CA ALA A 274 12.43 33.87 14.22
C ALA A 274 11.63 33.46 15.49
N ALA A 275 10.65 34.30 15.87
CA ALA A 275 9.78 34.02 17.02
C ALA A 275 8.82 32.84 16.79
N ASP A 276 8.48 32.52 15.55
CA ASP A 276 7.65 31.34 15.21
C ASP A 276 8.41 30.04 15.36
N ILE A 277 9.75 30.09 15.25
CA ILE A 277 10.63 28.91 15.27
C ILE A 277 11.26 28.73 16.63
N ILE A 278 11.79 29.81 17.23
CA ILE A 278 12.51 29.79 18.51
C ILE A 278 11.64 30.43 19.59
N ARG A 279 11.04 29.60 20.42
CA ARG A 279 10.31 30.08 21.60
C ARG A 279 11.26 30.30 22.76
N ARG A 280 11.22 31.50 23.37
CA ARG A 280 11.94 31.75 24.63
C ARG A 280 11.31 30.91 25.74
N PRO A 281 12.11 30.24 26.59
CA PRO A 281 11.59 29.56 27.78
C PRO A 281 10.75 30.54 28.62
N GLY A 282 9.53 30.13 28.98
CA GLY A 282 8.62 30.97 29.78
C GLY A 282 7.75 31.96 29.01
N ALA A 283 7.90 32.12 27.70
CA ALA A 283 6.97 32.91 26.90
C ALA A 283 5.69 32.12 26.68
N ALA A 284 4.66 32.39 27.48
CA ALA A 284 3.29 31.89 27.25
C ALA A 284 2.71 32.56 26.01
N GLY A 285 2.97 31.99 24.83
CA GLY A 285 2.42 32.48 23.58
C GLY A 285 0.93 32.19 23.50
N ARG A 286 0.12 33.25 23.47
CA ARG A 286 -1.30 33.19 23.18
C ARG A 286 -1.48 32.93 21.66
N GLY A 287 -1.47 31.68 21.26
CA GLY A 287 -1.80 31.30 19.88
C GLY A 287 -1.29 29.92 19.53
N LYS A 288 -2.05 29.14 18.78
CA LYS A 288 -1.56 27.92 18.15
C LYS A 288 -0.48 28.31 17.13
N PRO A 289 0.67 27.60 17.07
CA PRO A 289 1.64 27.83 16.02
C PRO A 289 0.94 27.71 14.67
N ALA A 290 1.29 28.61 13.72
CA ALA A 290 0.79 28.47 12.36
C ALA A 290 1.15 27.09 11.82
N PRO A 291 0.23 26.39 11.11
CA PRO A 291 0.50 25.07 10.57
C PRO A 291 1.73 25.11 9.67
N GLY A 292 2.54 24.03 9.67
CA GLY A 292 3.66 23.91 8.75
C GLY A 292 3.20 23.83 7.30
N PRO A 293 4.12 24.02 6.32
CA PRO A 293 3.81 23.83 4.92
C PRO A 293 3.35 22.38 4.69
N GLU A 294 2.27 22.22 3.91
CA GLU A 294 1.76 20.92 3.55
C GLU A 294 2.54 20.36 2.35
N ALA A 295 3.03 19.12 2.48
CA ALA A 295 3.71 18.41 1.40
C ALA A 295 2.70 17.71 0.50
N THR A 296 2.63 18.11 -0.75
CA THR A 296 1.73 17.55 -1.76
C THR A 296 2.50 16.80 -2.85
N GLY A 297 1.84 15.90 -3.57
CA GLY A 297 2.45 15.21 -4.69
C GLY A 297 3.68 14.36 -4.35
N LYS A 298 3.77 13.76 -3.17
CA LYS A 298 4.96 13.06 -2.67
C LYS A 298 5.40 11.92 -3.59
N TRP A 299 6.69 11.90 -3.90
CA TRP A 299 7.43 10.77 -4.42
C TRP A 299 8.42 10.30 -3.35
N LEU A 300 8.58 8.99 -3.21
CA LEU A 300 9.43 8.38 -2.19
C LEU A 300 10.29 7.30 -2.81
N ALA A 301 11.57 7.29 -2.46
CA ALA A 301 12.47 6.18 -2.74
C ALA A 301 13.25 5.82 -1.48
N ALA A 302 13.55 4.53 -1.33
CA ALA A 302 14.40 4.04 -0.26
C ALA A 302 15.22 2.85 -0.76
N SER A 303 16.48 2.79 -0.42
CA SER A 303 17.34 1.67 -0.80
C SER A 303 18.27 1.26 0.33
N VAL A 304 18.42 -0.04 0.53
CA VAL A 304 19.46 -0.64 1.38
C VAL A 304 20.64 -1.15 0.55
N THR A 305 20.55 -1.10 -0.79
CA THR A 305 21.56 -1.60 -1.72
C THR A 305 22.32 -0.48 -2.42
N SER A 306 21.64 0.59 -2.80
CA SER A 306 22.23 1.77 -3.42
C SER A 306 23.02 2.59 -2.41
N ASP A 307 24.03 3.31 -2.89
CA ASP A 307 24.79 4.26 -2.09
C ASP A 307 24.12 5.64 -2.04
N ILE A 308 24.68 6.54 -1.24
CA ILE A 308 24.17 7.92 -1.07
C ILE A 308 24.07 8.66 -2.41
N PRO A 309 25.11 8.70 -3.27
CA PRO A 309 25.03 9.40 -4.55
C PRO A 309 23.90 8.89 -5.45
N ALA A 310 23.68 7.57 -5.53
CA ALA A 310 22.64 6.99 -6.37
C ALA A 310 21.22 7.38 -5.92
N VAL A 311 20.96 7.38 -4.60
CA VAL A 311 19.66 7.79 -4.07
C VAL A 311 19.44 9.30 -4.22
N ILE A 312 20.47 10.11 -4.07
CA ILE A 312 20.42 11.55 -4.32
C ILE A 312 20.14 11.81 -5.81
N ALA A 313 20.84 11.15 -6.72
CA ALA A 313 20.61 11.28 -8.16
C ALA A 313 19.16 10.95 -8.53
N ALA A 314 18.57 9.89 -7.96
CA ALA A 314 17.16 9.55 -8.18
C ALA A 314 16.20 10.65 -7.68
N GLY A 315 16.51 11.31 -6.56
CA GLY A 315 15.75 12.48 -6.09
C GLY A 315 15.83 13.65 -7.06
N PHE A 316 17.03 13.93 -7.59
CA PHE A 316 17.21 14.97 -8.61
C PHE A 316 16.57 14.62 -9.95
N ASP A 317 16.52 13.34 -10.34
CA ASP A 317 15.80 12.88 -11.54
C ASP A 317 14.30 13.19 -11.42
N GLU A 318 13.71 12.90 -10.26
CA GLU A 318 12.31 13.22 -10.01
C GLU A 318 12.08 14.73 -9.97
N ALA A 319 12.97 15.50 -9.35
CA ALA A 319 12.88 16.95 -9.33
C ALA A 319 12.96 17.57 -10.73
N GLY A 320 13.91 17.10 -11.56
CA GLY A 320 14.04 17.54 -12.95
C GLY A 320 12.84 17.15 -13.82
N ARG A 321 12.21 16.00 -13.53
CA ARG A 321 10.96 15.59 -14.20
C ARG A 321 9.78 16.52 -13.87
N ARG A 322 9.76 17.13 -12.65
CA ARG A 322 8.72 18.08 -12.21
C ARG A 322 8.96 19.51 -12.67
N ASP A 323 10.21 19.88 -12.82
CA ASP A 323 10.63 21.24 -13.19
C ASP A 323 11.82 21.17 -14.16
N PRO A 324 11.59 20.74 -15.42
CA PRO A 324 12.66 20.57 -16.41
C PRO A 324 13.32 21.87 -16.83
N ALA A 325 12.64 23.00 -16.67
CA ALA A 325 13.16 24.34 -17.00
C ALA A 325 13.88 25.01 -15.82
N HIS A 326 13.92 24.38 -14.64
CA HIS A 326 14.51 24.92 -13.41
C HIS A 326 13.95 26.33 -13.04
N GLU A 327 12.66 26.51 -13.22
CA GLU A 327 12.00 27.80 -12.97
C GLU A 327 11.59 28.00 -11.52
N ARG A 328 11.52 26.92 -10.74
CA ARG A 328 11.10 26.89 -9.34
C ARG A 328 12.31 27.01 -8.41
N THR A 329 12.04 27.36 -7.15
CA THR A 329 13.04 27.23 -6.09
C THR A 329 13.12 25.80 -5.60
N TRP A 330 14.28 25.19 -5.73
CA TRP A 330 14.58 23.85 -5.22
C TRP A 330 15.18 23.94 -3.83
N ILE A 331 14.67 23.13 -2.89
CA ILE A 331 15.14 23.06 -1.52
C ILE A 331 15.57 21.62 -1.22
N ALA A 332 16.82 21.44 -0.76
CA ALA A 332 17.31 20.18 -0.26
C ALA A 332 17.35 20.19 1.28
N LEU A 333 16.60 19.29 1.91
CA LEU A 333 16.55 19.09 3.36
C LEU A 333 17.39 17.89 3.76
N VAL A 334 18.33 18.07 4.67
CA VAL A 334 19.16 17.01 5.24
C VAL A 334 19.38 17.22 6.74
N ASP A 335 19.68 16.15 7.48
CA ASP A 335 19.92 16.19 8.95
C ASP A 335 21.34 16.62 9.35
N GLY A 336 22.15 17.09 8.39
CA GLY A 336 23.54 17.49 8.62
C GLY A 336 24.57 16.40 8.31
N ASN A 337 24.18 15.29 7.71
CA ASN A 337 25.11 14.27 7.23
C ASN A 337 26.02 14.88 6.13
N ARG A 338 27.32 14.97 6.42
CA ARG A 338 28.29 15.60 5.54
C ARG A 338 28.38 14.91 4.18
N GLN A 339 28.32 13.59 4.14
CA GLN A 339 28.38 12.85 2.88
C GLN A 339 27.16 13.13 1.98
N GLN A 340 25.97 13.28 2.58
CA GLN A 340 24.77 13.66 1.82
C GLN A 340 24.90 15.11 1.31
N ILE A 341 25.40 16.04 2.13
CA ILE A 341 25.60 17.45 1.73
C ILE A 341 26.56 17.54 0.55
N ASP A 342 27.69 16.86 0.64
CA ASP A 342 28.72 16.87 -0.41
C ASP A 342 28.16 16.25 -1.71
N ALA A 343 27.42 15.16 -1.63
CA ALA A 343 26.79 14.50 -2.77
C ALA A 343 25.67 15.34 -3.40
N ILE A 344 24.84 16.03 -2.59
CA ILE A 344 23.82 16.95 -3.08
C ILE A 344 24.47 18.12 -3.81
N THR A 345 25.53 18.68 -3.24
CA THR A 345 26.26 19.82 -3.85
C THR A 345 26.89 19.41 -5.20
N ALA A 346 27.51 18.25 -5.26
CA ALA A 346 28.08 17.72 -6.49
C ALA A 346 27.01 17.44 -7.56
N GLU A 347 25.88 16.87 -7.18
CA GLU A 347 24.80 16.55 -8.10
C GLU A 347 24.10 17.82 -8.62
N ALA A 348 23.86 18.82 -7.75
CA ALA A 348 23.33 20.11 -8.16
C ALA A 348 24.24 20.83 -9.17
N ALA A 349 25.56 20.82 -8.90
CA ALA A 349 26.56 21.40 -9.83
C ALA A 349 26.56 20.65 -11.18
N ARG A 350 26.53 19.33 -11.17
CA ARG A 350 26.49 18.51 -12.40
C ARG A 350 25.28 18.81 -13.28
N ARG A 351 24.14 19.14 -12.67
CA ARG A 351 22.88 19.45 -13.39
C ARG A 351 22.66 20.94 -13.66
N GLY A 352 23.59 21.81 -13.26
CA GLY A 352 23.44 23.26 -13.44
C GLY A 352 22.30 23.87 -12.63
N VAL A 353 21.92 23.23 -11.49
CA VAL A 353 20.87 23.75 -10.62
C VAL A 353 21.42 24.85 -9.73
N THR A 354 21.22 26.12 -10.14
CA THR A 354 21.76 27.28 -9.43
C THR A 354 20.88 27.79 -8.28
N ARG A 355 19.62 27.37 -8.24
CA ARG A 355 18.63 27.76 -7.22
C ARG A 355 18.38 26.70 -6.15
N ALA A 356 19.31 25.76 -5.95
CA ALA A 356 19.23 24.82 -4.86
C ALA A 356 19.73 25.48 -3.58
N CYS A 357 18.85 25.69 -2.61
CA CYS A 357 19.23 26.17 -1.29
C CYS A 357 19.35 24.97 -0.33
N PRO A 358 20.56 24.58 0.12
CA PRO A 358 20.69 23.59 1.17
C PRO A 358 20.17 24.18 2.48
N SER A 359 19.10 23.64 2.99
CA SER A 359 18.51 24.04 4.27
C SER A 359 18.75 22.94 5.31
N TRP A 360 19.30 23.32 6.45
CA TRP A 360 19.52 22.45 7.58
C TRP A 360 18.26 22.32 8.43
N THR A 361 17.82 21.12 8.74
CA THR A 361 16.89 20.85 9.84
C THR A 361 17.70 20.44 11.06
N PRO A 362 17.78 21.24 12.11
CA PRO A 362 18.41 20.79 13.36
C PRO A 362 17.50 19.77 14.04
N THR A 363 17.90 18.50 14.04
CA THR A 363 17.14 17.42 14.68
C THR A 363 17.50 17.20 16.16
N THR A 364 18.52 17.87 16.74
CA THR A 364 18.86 17.71 18.15
C THR A 364 19.56 18.93 18.74
N GLY A 365 18.92 19.58 19.68
CA GLY A 365 19.56 20.42 20.71
C GLY A 365 19.76 21.91 20.38
N PRO A 366 19.82 22.79 21.40
CA PRO A 366 19.77 24.23 21.26
C PRO A 366 21.11 24.94 20.93
N THR A 367 22.05 24.28 20.28
CA THR A 367 23.39 24.83 20.05
C THR A 367 23.86 24.68 18.62
N SER A 368 23.23 25.33 17.67
CA SER A 368 23.85 25.93 16.47
C SER A 368 22.79 26.36 15.43
N CYS A 369 22.12 27.45 15.70
CA CYS A 369 21.31 28.13 14.71
C CYS A 369 22.21 29.04 13.85
N GLY A 370 22.69 28.54 12.71
CA GLY A 370 23.41 29.28 11.70
C GLY A 370 22.60 29.38 10.41
N ALA A 371 21.39 29.94 10.46
CA ALA A 371 20.64 30.28 9.27
C ALA A 371 21.29 31.49 8.61
N ARG A 372 22.04 31.31 7.52
CA ARG A 372 22.39 32.40 6.63
C ARG A 372 21.29 32.55 5.59
N TYR A 373 20.43 33.52 5.79
CA TYR A 373 19.60 34.07 4.71
C TYR A 373 20.50 34.92 3.81
N SER A 374 20.77 34.49 2.60
CA SER A 374 21.28 35.39 1.57
C SER A 374 20.08 35.95 0.83
N THR A 375 19.69 37.16 1.23
CA THR A 375 18.93 38.06 0.37
C THR A 375 19.89 38.57 -0.71
N GLN A 376 19.82 38.01 -1.90
CA GLN A 376 20.28 38.73 -3.10
C GLN A 376 19.06 39.23 -3.86
N ARG A 377 19.07 40.58 -4.07
CA ARG A 377 18.13 41.35 -4.87
C ARG A 377 18.23 40.97 -6.36
#